data_dfbb6fe9033502408b87dab65fdcccf4
#
_entry.id   dfbb6fe9033502408b87dab65fdcccf4
#
_cell.length_a   1.000
_cell.length_b   1.000
_cell.length_c   1.000
_cell.angle_alpha   90.00
_cell.angle_beta   90.00
_cell.angle_gamma   90.00
#
_symmetry.space_group_name_H-M   'P 1'
#
loop_
_entity.id
_entity.type
_entity.pdbx_description
1 polymer ?
#
loop_
_entity_poly.entity_id
_entity_poly.type
_entity_poly.pdbx_seq_one_letter_code
_entity_poly.pdbx_strand_id
1 'polypeptide(L)'
;VIGAVVKIIDDQIDENGETTIEDILKIVKGPDFPTGAEILGTRGIEEAYRTGRGKIRVRAVTNIEPMANGKNRIIVTELPYMVNKARLIEKIAELVRDKKIEGITDLSDQSSREGMRVCIELRRDVNPNVILNQLYKHTQLQDTFGVIMLALVNNEPKVMNLLDMLKYYLQHQEDVVTRRTKYDLNKAEERAHILQGLLIALDNIDEVIKIIRGSKTVQIAKSELMERFELSDVQAQAIVDMRLRALTGLEREKIETEYAELMKKIEEYKAILADRKLLLGVIKKEILAISEKYGDERRTHIGYDEFDISMEDLIPRENVVITVTNMGYIKRMSMDTFKSQNRGGKGIKGMQTLEDDFIRELFVTTSHHYIMF
;
A
#
# COMPACT_ATOMS: atom_id res chain seq x y z
N VAL A 1 3.60 1.78 6.12
CA VAL A 1 4.72 0.82 6.25
C VAL A 1 5.94 1.49 6.85
N ILE A 2 6.46 2.58 6.26
CA ILE A 2 7.65 3.30 6.78
C ILE A 2 7.46 3.69 8.25
N GLY A 3 6.31 4.28 8.64
CA GLY A 3 6.02 4.60 10.03
C GLY A 3 6.10 3.41 11.00
N ALA A 4 5.80 2.20 10.53
CA ALA A 4 5.94 0.99 11.33
C ALA A 4 7.42 0.59 11.52
N VAL A 5 8.25 0.74 10.48
CA VAL A 5 9.71 0.52 10.60
C VAL A 5 10.33 1.56 11.53
N VAL A 6 9.92 2.83 11.42
CA VAL A 6 10.36 3.91 12.32
C VAL A 6 10.02 3.58 13.78
N LYS A 7 8.80 3.08 14.04
CA LYS A 7 8.41 2.63 15.40
C LYS A 7 9.34 1.54 15.95
N ILE A 8 9.70 0.54 15.12
CA ILE A 8 10.65 -0.51 15.52
C ILE A 8 12.03 0.09 15.83
N ILE A 9 12.49 1.03 15.01
CA ILE A 9 13.78 1.72 15.23
C ILE A 9 13.75 2.51 16.55
N ASP A 10 12.68 3.28 16.79
CA ASP A 10 12.56 4.10 17.99
C ASP A 10 12.54 3.25 19.27
N ASP A 11 11.79 2.13 19.27
CA ASP A 11 11.77 1.22 20.41
C ASP A 11 13.15 0.60 20.69
N GLN A 12 13.95 0.34 19.66
CA GLN A 12 15.32 -0.18 19.80
C GLN A 12 16.31 0.90 20.25
N ILE A 13 16.14 2.15 19.83
CA ILE A 13 16.99 3.27 20.26
C ILE A 13 16.71 3.65 21.71
N ASP A 14 15.41 3.75 22.06
CA ASP A 14 14.96 4.24 23.36
C ASP A 14 14.91 3.14 24.43
N GLU A 15 15.19 1.89 24.04
CA GLU A 15 15.14 0.71 24.93
C GLU A 15 13.77 0.53 25.61
N ASN A 16 12.69 0.96 24.93
CA ASN A 16 11.31 0.93 25.42
C ASN A 16 10.66 -0.47 25.39
N GLY A 17 11.45 -1.51 25.19
CA GLY A 17 10.99 -2.88 25.03
C GLY A 17 10.89 -3.33 23.58
N GLU A 18 10.30 -4.49 23.36
CA GLU A 18 10.15 -5.07 22.02
C GLU A 18 8.83 -4.61 21.39
N THR A 19 8.88 -4.09 20.16
CA THR A 19 7.68 -3.76 19.37
C THR A 19 6.83 -4.99 19.15
N THR A 20 5.53 -4.88 19.43
CA THR A 20 4.56 -5.97 19.25
C THR A 20 3.82 -5.86 17.92
N ILE A 21 3.16 -6.96 17.52
CA ILE A 21 2.31 -6.93 16.33
C ILE A 21 1.12 -5.98 16.51
N GLU A 22 0.62 -5.81 17.73
CA GLU A 22 -0.44 -4.88 18.08
C GLU A 22 -0.06 -3.42 17.79
N ASP A 23 1.19 -3.06 18.06
CA ASP A 23 1.68 -1.70 17.76
C ASP A 23 1.78 -1.46 16.27
N ILE A 24 2.19 -2.48 15.51
CA ILE A 24 2.24 -2.41 14.05
C ILE A 24 0.83 -2.29 13.45
N LEU A 25 -0.16 -3.04 13.96
CA LEU A 25 -1.56 -2.96 13.50
C LEU A 25 -2.21 -1.59 13.74
N LYS A 26 -1.77 -0.87 14.77
CA LYS A 26 -2.22 0.53 15.00
C LYS A 26 -1.75 1.48 13.89
N ILE A 27 -0.60 1.20 13.28
CA ILE A 27 0.04 2.05 12.26
C ILE A 27 -0.36 1.59 10.86
N VAL A 28 -0.25 0.28 10.57
CA VAL A 28 -0.56 -0.30 9.26
C VAL A 28 -1.96 -0.90 9.30
N LYS A 29 -2.94 -0.11 8.87
CA LYS A 29 -4.37 -0.46 8.95
C LYS A 29 -4.78 -1.59 8.02
N GLY A 30 -4.10 -1.77 6.89
CA GLY A 30 -4.41 -2.79 5.90
C GLY A 30 -3.62 -2.61 4.61
N PRO A 31 -3.71 -3.57 3.68
CA PRO A 31 -3.13 -3.43 2.36
C PRO A 31 -3.79 -2.28 1.60
N ASP A 32 -3.07 -1.72 0.65
CA ASP A 32 -3.53 -0.69 -0.26
C ASP A 32 -3.37 -1.20 -1.69
N PHE A 33 -4.47 -1.32 -2.42
CA PHE A 33 -4.46 -1.85 -3.77
C PHE A 33 -4.39 -0.73 -4.80
N PRO A 34 -3.61 -0.90 -5.89
CA PRO A 34 -3.47 0.12 -6.93
C PRO A 34 -4.79 0.41 -7.67
N THR A 35 -5.74 -0.51 -7.61
CA THR A 35 -7.07 -0.39 -8.20
C THR A 35 -8.11 0.27 -7.29
N GLY A 36 -7.71 0.69 -6.07
CA GLY A 36 -8.63 1.23 -5.07
C GLY A 36 -9.52 0.14 -4.47
N ALA A 37 -10.82 0.26 -4.68
CA ALA A 37 -11.86 -0.61 -4.15
C ALA A 37 -12.03 -0.53 -2.60
N GLU A 38 -12.96 -1.28 -2.06
CA GLU A 38 -13.28 -1.28 -0.63
C GLU A 38 -13.02 -2.64 0.01
N ILE A 39 -12.28 -2.65 1.11
CA ILE A 39 -12.08 -3.84 1.94
C ILE A 39 -13.23 -3.90 2.95
N LEU A 40 -13.86 -5.05 3.06
CA LEU A 40 -14.96 -5.31 3.99
C LEU A 40 -14.44 -5.88 5.31
N GLY A 41 -14.39 -5.04 6.34
CA GLY A 41 -13.96 -5.39 7.69
C GLY A 41 -12.45 -5.57 7.85
N THR A 42 -12.00 -5.64 9.11
CA THR A 42 -10.58 -5.73 9.48
C THR A 42 -10.12 -7.13 9.85
N ARG A 43 -11.04 -8.05 10.14
CA ARG A 43 -10.72 -9.39 10.63
C ARG A 43 -9.76 -10.16 9.74
N GLY A 44 -9.98 -10.13 8.42
CA GLY A 44 -9.11 -10.81 7.46
C GLY A 44 -7.73 -10.17 7.36
N ILE A 45 -7.64 -8.85 7.58
CA ILE A 45 -6.38 -8.10 7.63
C ILE A 45 -5.57 -8.51 8.87
N GLU A 46 -6.24 -8.53 10.03
CA GLU A 46 -5.59 -8.90 11.31
C GLU A 46 -5.07 -10.33 11.27
N GLU A 47 -5.87 -11.27 10.74
CA GLU A 47 -5.46 -12.66 10.56
C GLU A 47 -4.21 -12.75 9.66
N ALA A 48 -4.23 -12.06 8.50
CA ALA A 48 -3.11 -12.05 7.57
C ALA A 48 -1.83 -11.47 8.20
N TYR A 49 -1.95 -10.37 8.92
CA TYR A 49 -0.80 -9.69 9.52
C TYR A 49 -0.23 -10.42 10.73
N ARG A 50 -1.04 -11.18 11.47
CA ARG A 50 -0.59 -12.01 12.60
C ARG A 50 0.02 -13.34 12.18
N THR A 51 -0.52 -13.96 11.15
CA THR A 51 -0.16 -15.34 10.77
C THR A 51 0.61 -15.45 9.46
N GLY A 52 0.64 -14.39 8.66
CA GLY A 52 1.16 -14.39 7.30
C GLY A 52 0.19 -14.97 6.26
N ARG A 53 -1.02 -15.38 6.68
CA ARG A 53 -2.09 -15.89 5.80
C ARG A 53 -3.43 -15.34 6.25
N GLY A 54 -4.27 -14.96 5.28
CA GLY A 54 -5.62 -14.46 5.57
C GLY A 54 -6.46 -14.31 4.32
N LYS A 55 -7.74 -14.06 4.53
CA LYS A 55 -8.73 -13.84 3.46
C LYS A 55 -9.34 -12.47 3.64
N ILE A 56 -9.08 -11.58 2.69
CA ILE A 56 -9.61 -10.22 2.70
C ILE A 56 -10.69 -10.12 1.64
N ARG A 57 -11.92 -9.75 2.03
CA ARG A 57 -12.99 -9.49 1.08
C ARG A 57 -12.84 -8.08 0.54
N VAL A 58 -12.86 -7.95 -0.78
CA VAL A 58 -12.74 -6.69 -1.49
C VAL A 58 -13.96 -6.53 -2.38
N ARG A 59 -14.55 -5.35 -2.35
CA ARG A 59 -15.75 -4.99 -3.11
C ARG A 59 -15.46 -3.82 -4.02
N ALA A 60 -16.04 -3.85 -5.21
CA ALA A 60 -16.01 -2.75 -6.16
C ALA A 60 -16.66 -1.49 -5.57
N VAL A 61 -16.16 -0.32 -5.94
CA VAL A 61 -16.84 0.94 -5.64
C VAL A 61 -17.94 1.16 -6.68
N THR A 62 -19.16 1.28 -6.19
CA THR A 62 -20.36 1.42 -7.03
C THR A 62 -21.21 2.60 -6.59
N ASN A 63 -21.84 3.25 -7.54
CA ASN A 63 -22.80 4.34 -7.30
C ASN A 63 -24.09 4.09 -8.07
N ILE A 64 -25.24 4.39 -7.47
CA ILE A 64 -26.54 4.29 -8.10
C ILE A 64 -26.96 5.68 -8.55
N GLU A 65 -27.10 5.86 -9.87
CA GLU A 65 -27.48 7.13 -10.47
C GLU A 65 -28.91 7.03 -11.05
N PRO A 66 -29.82 7.99 -10.76
CA PRO A 66 -31.11 8.05 -11.41
C PRO A 66 -30.96 8.53 -12.86
N MET A 67 -31.79 8.00 -13.75
CA MET A 67 -31.88 8.38 -15.15
C MET A 67 -33.15 9.19 -15.43
N ALA A 68 -33.14 9.99 -16.50
CA ALA A 68 -34.24 10.89 -16.88
C ALA A 68 -35.61 10.20 -17.00
N ASN A 69 -35.68 8.92 -17.31
CA ASN A 69 -36.90 8.15 -17.53
C ASN A 69 -37.42 7.43 -16.27
N GLY A 70 -36.96 7.81 -15.08
CA GLY A 70 -37.29 7.12 -13.83
C GLY A 70 -36.70 5.72 -13.70
N LYS A 71 -35.72 5.38 -14.52
CA LYS A 71 -34.84 4.21 -14.40
C LYS A 71 -33.67 4.57 -13.51
N ASN A 72 -32.98 3.56 -13.04
CA ASN A 72 -31.68 3.69 -12.36
C ASN A 72 -30.60 2.99 -13.16
N ARG A 73 -29.37 3.43 -12.93
CA ARG A 73 -28.17 2.72 -13.42
C ARG A 73 -27.17 2.55 -12.27
N ILE A 74 -26.45 1.44 -12.29
CA ILE A 74 -25.32 1.19 -11.40
C ILE A 74 -24.07 1.55 -12.17
N ILE A 75 -23.25 2.43 -11.60
CA ILE A 75 -21.95 2.82 -12.13
C ILE A 75 -20.89 2.18 -11.27
N VAL A 76 -19.95 1.45 -11.89
CA VAL A 76 -18.80 0.88 -11.23
C VAL A 76 -17.57 1.71 -11.61
N THR A 77 -16.90 2.27 -10.62
CA THR A 77 -15.73 3.15 -10.80
C THR A 77 -14.43 2.49 -10.39
N GLU A 78 -14.46 1.50 -9.50
CA GLU A 78 -13.30 0.77 -9.05
C GLU A 78 -13.61 -0.72 -8.92
N LEU A 79 -12.62 -1.58 -9.23
CA LEU A 79 -12.76 -3.03 -9.15
C LEU A 79 -11.79 -3.62 -8.12
N PRO A 80 -12.13 -4.77 -7.52
CA PRO A 80 -11.18 -5.51 -6.71
C PRO A 80 -9.89 -5.80 -7.45
N TYR A 81 -8.79 -5.79 -6.74
CA TYR A 81 -7.48 -6.07 -7.31
C TYR A 81 -7.45 -7.46 -7.98
N MET A 82 -6.77 -7.58 -9.12
CA MET A 82 -6.67 -8.78 -9.97
C MET A 82 -7.95 -9.14 -10.75
N VAL A 83 -9.03 -8.37 -10.65
CA VAL A 83 -10.24 -8.61 -11.47
C VAL A 83 -10.07 -8.03 -12.87
N ASN A 84 -10.32 -8.87 -13.87
CA ASN A 84 -10.33 -8.44 -15.27
C ASN A 84 -11.68 -7.85 -15.65
N LYS A 85 -11.70 -6.55 -16.01
CA LYS A 85 -12.92 -5.81 -16.35
C LYS A 85 -13.72 -6.46 -17.50
N ALA A 86 -13.06 -6.85 -18.58
CA ALA A 86 -13.74 -7.44 -19.73
C ALA A 86 -14.44 -8.76 -19.38
N ARG A 87 -13.73 -9.66 -18.68
CA ARG A 87 -14.31 -10.93 -18.19
C ARG A 87 -15.46 -10.72 -17.21
N LEU A 88 -15.37 -9.70 -16.36
CA LEU A 88 -16.44 -9.33 -15.46
C LEU A 88 -17.69 -8.91 -16.23
N ILE A 89 -17.55 -8.05 -17.26
CA ILE A 89 -18.66 -7.60 -18.11
C ILE A 89 -19.28 -8.79 -18.85
N GLU A 90 -18.47 -9.66 -19.45
CA GLU A 90 -18.93 -10.90 -20.08
C GLU A 90 -19.71 -11.77 -19.10
N LYS A 91 -19.21 -11.93 -17.87
CA LYS A 91 -19.90 -12.72 -16.84
C LYS A 91 -21.25 -12.13 -16.45
N ILE A 92 -21.34 -10.82 -16.32
CA ILE A 92 -22.63 -10.15 -16.04
C ILE A 92 -23.60 -10.40 -17.21
N ALA A 93 -23.14 -10.26 -18.45
CA ALA A 93 -23.96 -10.50 -19.63
C ALA A 93 -24.46 -11.98 -19.71
N GLU A 94 -23.62 -12.94 -19.36
CA GLU A 94 -24.02 -14.36 -19.25
C GLU A 94 -25.13 -14.55 -18.23
N LEU A 95 -24.98 -13.99 -17.00
CA LEU A 95 -25.97 -14.10 -15.96
C LEU A 95 -27.33 -13.52 -16.32
N VAL A 96 -27.33 -12.45 -17.12
CA VAL A 96 -28.55 -11.84 -17.67
C VAL A 96 -29.17 -12.75 -18.73
N ARG A 97 -28.36 -13.27 -19.67
CA ARG A 97 -28.81 -14.20 -20.72
C ARG A 97 -29.40 -15.48 -20.13
N ASP A 98 -28.76 -16.01 -19.10
CA ASP A 98 -29.18 -17.23 -18.39
C ASP A 98 -30.36 -16.99 -17.42
N LYS A 99 -30.88 -15.75 -17.35
CA LYS A 99 -31.96 -15.32 -16.44
C LYS A 99 -31.68 -15.56 -14.96
N LYS A 100 -30.41 -15.59 -14.57
CA LYS A 100 -29.99 -15.67 -13.16
C LYS A 100 -30.06 -14.33 -12.47
N ILE A 101 -29.90 -13.25 -13.22
CA ILE A 101 -30.13 -11.87 -12.77
C ILE A 101 -31.08 -11.23 -13.78
N GLU A 102 -32.24 -10.83 -13.30
CA GLU A 102 -33.27 -10.15 -14.09
C GLU A 102 -33.30 -8.67 -13.75
N GLY A 103 -33.70 -7.83 -14.69
CA GLY A 103 -33.86 -6.39 -14.47
C GLY A 103 -32.74 -5.50 -14.99
N ILE A 104 -31.69 -6.07 -15.57
CA ILE A 104 -30.66 -5.33 -16.32
C ILE A 104 -31.13 -5.19 -17.78
N THR A 105 -31.11 -3.96 -18.30
CA THR A 105 -31.55 -3.63 -19.68
C THR A 105 -30.39 -3.38 -20.62
N ASP A 106 -29.29 -2.82 -20.11
CA ASP A 106 -28.07 -2.57 -20.91
C ASP A 106 -26.83 -2.66 -20.02
N LEU A 107 -25.71 -2.98 -20.65
CA LEU A 107 -24.41 -3.13 -20.03
C LEU A 107 -23.34 -2.57 -20.97
N SER A 108 -22.70 -1.47 -20.57
CA SER A 108 -21.72 -0.79 -21.39
C SER A 108 -20.46 -0.42 -20.63
N ASP A 109 -19.31 -0.51 -21.28
CA ASP A 109 -18.04 0.01 -20.80
C ASP A 109 -17.85 1.43 -21.32
N GLN A 110 -17.95 2.40 -20.43
CA GLN A 110 -17.80 3.83 -20.71
C GLN A 110 -16.47 4.36 -20.19
N SER A 111 -15.50 3.48 -19.89
CA SER A 111 -14.19 3.88 -19.39
C SER A 111 -13.46 4.79 -20.38
N SER A 112 -12.82 5.83 -19.87
CA SER A 112 -12.10 6.83 -20.65
C SER A 112 -10.77 7.21 -19.98
N ARG A 113 -10.13 8.27 -20.46
CA ARG A 113 -8.94 8.85 -19.81
C ARG A 113 -9.22 9.42 -18.41
N GLU A 114 -10.49 9.72 -18.12
CA GLU A 114 -10.93 10.24 -16.81
C GLU A 114 -11.04 9.14 -15.75
N GLY A 115 -11.05 7.87 -16.17
CA GLY A 115 -11.10 6.73 -15.28
C GLY A 115 -11.97 5.58 -15.77
N MET A 116 -12.09 4.59 -14.93
CA MET A 116 -12.94 3.43 -15.17
C MET A 116 -14.40 3.78 -14.92
N ARG A 117 -15.27 3.37 -15.85
CA ARG A 117 -16.72 3.56 -15.74
C ARG A 117 -17.43 2.40 -16.44
N VAL A 118 -17.94 1.44 -15.69
CA VAL A 118 -18.85 0.41 -16.21
C VAL A 118 -20.26 0.81 -15.83
N CYS A 119 -21.14 0.90 -16.83
CA CYS A 119 -22.52 1.31 -16.69
C CYS A 119 -23.46 0.11 -16.83
N ILE A 120 -24.30 -0.14 -15.84
CA ILE A 120 -25.33 -1.19 -15.82
C ILE A 120 -26.68 -0.55 -15.69
N GLU A 121 -27.45 -0.49 -16.79
CA GLU A 121 -28.78 0.12 -16.78
C GLU A 121 -29.85 -0.87 -16.30
N LEU A 122 -30.77 -0.39 -15.46
CA LEU A 122 -31.78 -1.22 -14.84
C LEU A 122 -33.18 -0.90 -15.41
N ARG A 123 -34.09 -1.88 -15.32
CA ARG A 123 -35.52 -1.64 -15.54
C ARG A 123 -36.09 -0.70 -14.47
N ARG A 124 -37.18 -0.02 -14.79
CA ARG A 124 -37.82 0.92 -13.86
C ARG A 124 -38.41 0.27 -12.61
N ASP A 125 -38.85 -0.99 -12.74
CA ASP A 125 -39.60 -1.74 -11.74
C ASP A 125 -38.71 -2.55 -10.76
N VAL A 126 -37.39 -2.42 -10.86
CA VAL A 126 -36.44 -3.19 -10.01
C VAL A 126 -35.77 -2.29 -8.97
N ASN A 127 -35.50 -2.87 -7.80
CA ASN A 127 -34.71 -2.20 -6.79
C ASN A 127 -33.21 -2.34 -7.11
N PRO A 128 -32.48 -1.22 -7.32
CA PRO A 128 -31.06 -1.26 -7.68
C PRO A 128 -30.19 -1.99 -6.66
N ASN A 129 -30.50 -1.88 -5.36
CA ASN A 129 -29.73 -2.54 -4.30
C ASN A 129 -29.85 -4.06 -4.36
N VAL A 130 -31.02 -4.59 -4.73
CA VAL A 130 -31.23 -6.02 -4.90
C VAL A 130 -30.38 -6.55 -6.05
N ILE A 131 -30.38 -5.85 -7.17
CA ILE A 131 -29.55 -6.23 -8.33
C ILE A 131 -28.06 -6.15 -7.97
N LEU A 132 -27.66 -5.09 -7.26
CA LEU A 132 -26.28 -4.93 -6.82
C LEU A 132 -25.82 -6.06 -5.90
N ASN A 133 -26.67 -6.47 -4.95
CA ASN A 133 -26.38 -7.61 -4.07
C ASN A 133 -26.28 -8.93 -4.83
N GLN A 134 -27.13 -9.15 -5.85
CA GLN A 134 -27.02 -10.32 -6.73
C GLN A 134 -25.71 -10.30 -7.52
N LEU A 135 -25.31 -9.12 -8.02
CA LEU A 135 -24.03 -8.94 -8.71
C LEU A 135 -22.83 -9.24 -7.78
N TYR A 136 -22.85 -8.76 -6.53
CA TYR A 136 -21.81 -9.08 -5.55
C TYR A 136 -21.74 -10.58 -5.23
N LYS A 137 -22.88 -11.26 -5.20
CA LYS A 137 -22.95 -12.69 -4.90
C LYS A 137 -22.48 -13.57 -6.06
N HIS A 138 -22.72 -13.18 -7.31
CA HIS A 138 -22.54 -14.04 -8.49
C HIS A 138 -21.39 -13.62 -9.40
N THR A 139 -20.73 -12.49 -9.13
CA THR A 139 -19.64 -11.95 -9.94
C THR A 139 -18.47 -11.49 -9.09
N GLN A 140 -17.35 -11.15 -9.76
CA GLN A 140 -16.15 -10.60 -9.11
C GLN A 140 -16.26 -9.10 -8.79
N LEU A 141 -17.47 -8.51 -8.79
CA LEU A 141 -17.68 -7.20 -8.17
C LEU A 141 -17.42 -7.23 -6.66
N GLN A 142 -17.52 -8.40 -6.05
CA GLN A 142 -16.99 -8.71 -4.73
C GLN A 142 -16.19 -10.00 -4.83
N ASP A 143 -14.96 -9.97 -4.39
CA ASP A 143 -14.08 -11.13 -4.43
C ASP A 143 -13.26 -11.25 -3.14
N THR A 144 -12.69 -12.41 -2.92
CA THR A 144 -11.83 -12.67 -1.76
C THR A 144 -10.38 -12.70 -2.19
N PHE A 145 -9.61 -11.75 -1.71
CA PHE A 145 -8.17 -11.71 -1.89
C PHE A 145 -7.48 -12.59 -0.86
N GLY A 146 -6.85 -13.67 -1.31
CA GLY A 146 -6.05 -14.57 -0.46
C GLY A 146 -4.67 -13.99 -0.20
N VAL A 147 -4.41 -13.58 1.04
CA VAL A 147 -3.10 -13.08 1.45
C VAL A 147 -2.18 -14.23 1.80
N ILE A 148 -0.99 -14.27 1.21
CA ILE A 148 0.12 -15.14 1.59
C ILE A 148 1.38 -14.27 1.63
N MET A 149 1.88 -14.00 2.84
CA MET A 149 3.05 -13.15 3.04
C MET A 149 4.32 -13.99 2.96
N LEU A 150 4.65 -14.41 1.73
CA LEU A 150 5.83 -15.20 1.41
C LEU A 150 6.97 -14.30 0.97
N ALA A 151 8.16 -14.48 1.57
CA ALA A 151 9.38 -13.82 1.13
C ALA A 151 10.59 -14.74 1.26
N LEU A 152 11.70 -14.36 0.63
CA LEU A 152 12.97 -15.06 0.75
C LEU A 152 13.79 -14.46 1.90
N VAL A 153 14.18 -15.30 2.84
CA VAL A 153 15.12 -14.96 3.91
C VAL A 153 16.33 -15.87 3.76
N ASN A 154 17.49 -15.32 3.50
CA ASN A 154 18.71 -16.06 3.21
C ASN A 154 18.54 -17.10 2.08
N ASN A 155 17.83 -16.75 1.01
CA ASN A 155 17.46 -17.60 -0.13
C ASN A 155 16.47 -18.74 0.19
N GLU A 156 15.89 -18.78 1.38
CA GLU A 156 14.88 -19.74 1.76
C GLU A 156 13.48 -19.10 1.78
N PRO A 157 12.47 -19.71 1.15
CA PRO A 157 11.10 -19.18 1.19
C PRO A 157 10.48 -19.37 2.59
N LYS A 158 9.99 -18.28 3.17
CA LYS A 158 9.31 -18.28 4.47
C LYS A 158 8.00 -17.50 4.40
N VAL A 159 6.94 -18.10 4.96
CA VAL A 159 5.71 -17.37 5.24
C VAL A 159 5.89 -16.67 6.59
N MET A 160 5.72 -15.37 6.63
CA MET A 160 6.01 -14.55 7.80
C MET A 160 4.83 -13.65 8.14
N ASN A 161 4.69 -13.29 9.41
CA ASN A 161 3.79 -12.23 9.81
C ASN A 161 4.35 -10.85 9.42
N LEU A 162 3.54 -9.79 9.54
CA LEU A 162 3.96 -8.45 9.12
C LEU A 162 5.15 -7.93 9.95
N LEU A 163 5.15 -8.17 11.25
CA LEU A 163 6.24 -7.72 12.14
C LEU A 163 7.58 -8.36 11.76
N ASP A 164 7.59 -9.67 11.49
CA ASP A 164 8.80 -10.37 11.07
C ASP A 164 9.32 -9.85 9.72
N MET A 165 8.44 -9.58 8.75
CA MET A 165 8.84 -8.97 7.49
C MET A 165 9.52 -7.61 7.70
N LEU A 166 8.97 -6.77 8.58
CA LEU A 166 9.55 -5.45 8.88
C LEU A 166 10.88 -5.58 9.63
N LYS A 167 11.01 -6.54 10.55
CA LYS A 167 12.27 -6.83 11.25
C LYS A 167 13.36 -7.29 10.29
N TYR A 168 13.06 -8.22 9.35
CA TYR A 168 14.02 -8.64 8.33
C TYR A 168 14.39 -7.52 7.36
N TYR A 169 13.42 -6.67 7.00
CA TYR A 169 13.73 -5.48 6.20
C TYR A 169 14.70 -4.55 6.93
N LEU A 170 14.46 -4.28 8.22
CA LEU A 170 15.36 -3.44 9.02
C LEU A 170 16.76 -4.05 9.13
N GLN A 171 16.85 -5.36 9.39
CA GLN A 171 18.12 -6.08 9.41
C GLN A 171 18.87 -5.96 8.08
N HIS A 172 18.17 -6.10 6.96
CA HIS A 172 18.77 -5.89 5.64
C HIS A 172 19.28 -4.45 5.46
N GLN A 173 18.54 -3.45 5.93
CA GLN A 173 19.00 -2.06 5.90
C GLN A 173 20.24 -1.84 6.76
N GLU A 174 20.31 -2.44 7.95
CA GLU A 174 21.51 -2.40 8.80
C GLU A 174 22.73 -2.99 8.06
N ASP A 175 22.58 -4.13 7.40
CA ASP A 175 23.64 -4.76 6.64
C ASP A 175 24.09 -3.89 5.44
N VAL A 176 23.15 -3.33 4.69
CA VAL A 176 23.44 -2.47 3.53
C VAL A 176 24.16 -1.20 3.94
N VAL A 177 23.62 -0.48 4.96
CA VAL A 177 24.23 0.77 5.43
C VAL A 177 25.58 0.52 6.07
N THR A 178 25.76 -0.57 6.81
CA THR A 178 27.07 -0.95 7.36
C THR A 178 28.10 -1.19 6.26
N ARG A 179 27.76 -1.95 5.21
CA ARG A 179 28.68 -2.21 4.09
C ARG A 179 29.01 -0.94 3.31
N ARG A 180 28.01 -0.09 3.06
CA ARG A 180 28.18 1.22 2.41
C ARG A 180 29.12 2.10 3.24
N THR A 181 28.86 2.24 4.54
CA THR A 181 29.67 3.08 5.44
C THR A 181 31.10 2.58 5.53
N LYS A 182 31.34 1.27 5.57
CA LYS A 182 32.69 0.68 5.51
C LYS A 182 33.42 1.00 4.20
N TYR A 183 32.71 0.91 3.07
CA TYR A 183 33.29 1.27 1.78
C TYR A 183 33.64 2.75 1.72
N ASP A 184 32.74 3.63 2.14
CA ASP A 184 32.96 5.09 2.17
C ASP A 184 34.09 5.46 3.12
N LEU A 185 34.18 4.80 4.29
CA LEU A 185 35.28 4.97 5.23
C LEU A 185 36.62 4.60 4.59
N ASN A 186 36.72 3.43 3.98
CA ASN A 186 37.96 3.00 3.33
C ASN A 186 38.39 3.97 2.23
N LYS A 187 37.45 4.46 1.42
CA LYS A 187 37.73 5.45 0.37
C LYS A 187 38.17 6.79 0.93
N ALA A 188 37.55 7.23 2.02
CA ALA A 188 37.92 8.47 2.70
C ALA A 188 39.31 8.34 3.34
N GLU A 189 39.64 7.21 3.97
CA GLU A 189 40.96 6.95 4.57
C GLU A 189 42.04 6.86 3.49
N GLU A 190 41.80 6.15 2.38
CA GLU A 190 42.75 6.11 1.23
C GLU A 190 43.04 7.52 0.71
N ARG A 191 42.01 8.34 0.52
CA ARG A 191 42.17 9.71 0.02
C ARG A 191 42.87 10.63 1.04
N ALA A 192 42.48 10.56 2.31
CA ALA A 192 43.10 11.32 3.39
C ALA A 192 44.59 10.96 3.54
N HIS A 193 44.95 9.68 3.40
CA HIS A 193 46.34 9.23 3.42
C HIS A 193 47.19 9.87 2.31
N ILE A 194 46.64 9.93 1.08
CA ILE A 194 47.31 10.63 -0.04
C ILE A 194 47.47 12.11 0.26
N LEU A 195 46.41 12.78 0.71
CA LEU A 195 46.45 14.23 1.02
C LEU A 195 47.44 14.55 2.15
N GLN A 196 47.52 13.71 3.17
CA GLN A 196 48.50 13.82 4.23
C GLN A 196 49.94 13.80 3.68
N GLY A 197 50.24 12.90 2.77
CA GLY A 197 51.54 12.82 2.10
C GLY A 197 51.83 14.08 1.28
N LEU A 198 50.83 14.59 0.55
CA LEU A 198 50.96 15.87 -0.19
C LEU A 198 51.20 17.10 0.72
N LEU A 199 50.54 17.14 1.88
CA LEU A 199 50.76 18.23 2.86
C LEU A 199 52.21 18.19 3.42
N ILE A 200 52.69 16.98 3.79
CA ILE A 200 54.10 16.79 4.22
C ILE A 200 55.07 17.29 3.15
N ALA A 201 54.80 16.96 1.87
CA ALA A 201 55.61 17.42 0.75
C ALA A 201 55.57 18.94 0.57
N LEU A 202 54.40 19.57 0.71
CA LEU A 202 54.24 21.02 0.58
C LEU A 202 54.91 21.78 1.72
N ASP A 203 54.94 21.22 2.93
CA ASP A 203 55.64 21.77 4.09
C ASP A 203 57.16 21.74 3.92
N ASN A 204 57.69 20.76 3.13
CA ASN A 204 59.09 20.54 2.89
C ASN A 204 59.48 20.67 1.40
N ILE A 205 58.85 21.59 0.68
CA ILE A 205 58.86 21.61 -0.79
C ILE A 205 60.26 21.74 -1.38
N ASP A 206 61.12 22.54 -0.78
CA ASP A 206 62.48 22.79 -1.28
C ASP A 206 63.29 21.49 -1.21
N GLU A 207 63.16 20.71 -0.14
CA GLU A 207 63.86 19.40 0.02
C GLU A 207 63.28 18.38 -0.93
N VAL A 208 61.98 18.32 -1.10
CA VAL A 208 61.29 17.45 -2.06
C VAL A 208 61.77 17.72 -3.49
N ILE A 209 61.80 18.98 -3.89
CA ILE A 209 62.32 19.39 -5.23
C ILE A 209 63.77 18.97 -5.39
N LYS A 210 64.62 19.15 -4.38
CA LYS A 210 66.02 18.76 -4.42
C LYS A 210 66.18 17.26 -4.60
N ILE A 211 65.45 16.45 -3.90
CA ILE A 211 65.46 14.99 -4.03
C ILE A 211 64.99 14.57 -5.44
N ILE A 212 63.86 15.06 -5.92
CA ILE A 212 63.35 14.72 -7.25
C ILE A 212 64.31 15.11 -8.37
N ARG A 213 64.91 16.30 -8.29
CA ARG A 213 65.89 16.72 -9.30
C ARG A 213 67.24 16.02 -9.21
N GLY A 214 67.64 15.53 -8.04
CA GLY A 214 68.86 14.78 -7.81
C GLY A 214 68.79 13.34 -8.27
N SER A 215 67.60 12.76 -8.29
CA SER A 215 67.35 11.37 -8.60
C SER A 215 67.42 11.10 -10.12
N LYS A 216 68.06 10.02 -10.52
CA LYS A 216 68.21 9.62 -11.94
C LYS A 216 66.93 8.97 -12.51
N THR A 217 66.12 8.40 -11.68
CA THR A 217 64.86 7.73 -12.06
C THR A 217 63.75 8.05 -11.08
N VAL A 218 62.49 7.94 -11.52
CA VAL A 218 61.29 8.11 -10.68
C VAL A 218 61.31 7.15 -9.49
N GLN A 219 61.77 5.91 -9.68
CA GLN A 219 61.84 4.91 -8.63
C GLN A 219 62.82 5.27 -7.52
N ILE A 220 63.98 5.85 -7.89
CA ILE A 220 64.95 6.31 -6.90
C ILE A 220 64.37 7.50 -6.13
N ALA A 221 63.73 8.45 -6.82
CA ALA A 221 63.09 9.60 -6.16
C ALA A 221 62.05 9.13 -5.16
N LYS A 222 61.20 8.16 -5.52
CA LYS A 222 60.20 7.59 -4.60
C LYS A 222 60.85 6.96 -3.38
N SER A 223 61.88 6.12 -3.55
CA SER A 223 62.57 5.47 -2.44
C SER A 223 63.22 6.47 -1.48
N GLU A 224 63.83 7.50 -1.99
CA GLU A 224 64.44 8.58 -1.19
C GLU A 224 63.34 9.41 -0.43
N LEU A 225 62.23 9.70 -1.08
CA LEU A 225 61.10 10.39 -0.42
C LEU A 225 60.46 9.56 0.69
N MET A 226 60.30 8.23 0.45
CA MET A 226 59.79 7.29 1.42
C MET A 226 60.68 7.18 2.65
N GLU A 227 61.99 7.08 2.46
CA GLU A 227 62.94 6.96 3.55
C GLU A 227 63.07 8.30 4.33
N ARG A 228 63.09 9.43 3.62
CA ARG A 228 63.29 10.73 4.23
C ARG A 228 62.12 11.26 5.05
N PHE A 229 60.88 11.02 4.55
CA PHE A 229 59.65 11.55 5.15
C PHE A 229 58.74 10.49 5.72
N GLU A 230 59.21 9.25 5.85
CA GLU A 230 58.42 8.12 6.34
C GLU A 230 57.10 7.90 5.58
N LEU A 231 57.12 8.08 4.26
CA LEU A 231 55.95 8.06 3.38
C LEU A 231 55.71 6.60 2.87
N SER A 232 54.43 6.31 2.62
CA SER A 232 54.06 5.09 1.88
C SER A 232 54.37 5.24 0.38
N ASP A 233 54.46 4.09 -0.33
CA ASP A 233 54.69 4.08 -1.79
C ASP A 233 53.60 4.91 -2.54
N VAL A 234 52.32 4.80 -2.10
CA VAL A 234 51.22 5.54 -2.70
C VAL A 234 51.34 7.05 -2.48
N GLN A 235 51.78 7.47 -1.30
CA GLN A 235 52.05 8.89 -1.00
C GLN A 235 53.21 9.43 -1.82
N ALA A 236 54.34 8.69 -1.87
CA ALA A 236 55.48 9.06 -2.66
C ALA A 236 55.17 9.14 -4.17
N GLN A 237 54.35 8.22 -4.69
CA GLN A 237 53.88 8.30 -6.07
C GLN A 237 53.04 9.51 -6.32
N ALA A 238 52.11 9.87 -5.43
CA ALA A 238 51.29 11.06 -5.55
C ALA A 238 52.11 12.36 -5.53
N ILE A 239 53.21 12.38 -4.76
CA ILE A 239 54.15 13.52 -4.71
C ILE A 239 54.92 13.66 -6.04
N VAL A 240 55.44 12.58 -6.59
CA VAL A 240 56.15 12.60 -7.85
C VAL A 240 55.23 13.02 -9.03
N ASP A 241 53.95 12.57 -8.98
CA ASP A 241 52.95 12.90 -10.01
C ASP A 241 52.33 14.31 -9.81
N MET A 242 52.74 15.05 -8.75
CA MET A 242 52.20 16.34 -8.42
C MET A 242 52.52 17.39 -9.49
N ARG A 243 51.53 18.11 -9.94
CA ARG A 243 51.69 19.16 -10.94
C ARG A 243 52.23 20.44 -10.28
N LEU A 244 53.07 21.19 -11.00
CA LEU A 244 53.69 22.44 -10.52
C LEU A 244 52.64 23.47 -10.01
N ARG A 245 51.46 23.52 -10.56
CA ARG A 245 50.39 24.41 -10.07
C ARG A 245 49.96 24.08 -8.63
N ALA A 246 50.11 22.86 -8.17
CA ALA A 246 49.78 22.47 -6.82
C ALA A 246 50.65 23.14 -5.74
N LEU A 247 51.81 23.72 -6.17
CA LEU A 247 52.69 24.47 -5.29
C LEU A 247 52.17 25.89 -4.96
N THR A 248 51.07 26.32 -5.58
CA THR A 248 50.49 27.64 -5.28
C THR A 248 49.74 27.65 -3.95
N GLY A 249 49.74 28.77 -3.24
CA GLY A 249 49.04 28.89 -1.96
C GLY A 249 47.57 28.55 -2.00
N LEU A 250 46.86 28.89 -3.09
CA LEU A 250 45.45 28.58 -3.29
C LEU A 250 45.19 27.07 -3.42
N GLU A 251 46.08 26.32 -4.07
CA GLU A 251 45.92 24.87 -4.19
C GLU A 251 46.26 24.16 -2.87
N ARG A 252 47.21 24.69 -2.10
CA ARG A 252 47.51 24.23 -0.75
C ARG A 252 46.29 24.36 0.16
N GLU A 253 45.64 25.51 0.20
CA GLU A 253 44.41 25.73 0.99
C GLU A 253 43.29 24.72 0.62
N LYS A 254 43.16 24.41 -0.67
CA LYS A 254 42.20 23.39 -1.11
C LYS A 254 42.50 22.00 -0.55
N ILE A 255 43.78 21.62 -0.57
CA ILE A 255 44.22 20.31 -0.04
C ILE A 255 43.99 20.24 1.48
N GLU A 256 44.32 21.32 2.21
CA GLU A 256 44.07 21.42 3.66
C GLU A 256 42.58 21.35 4.00
N THR A 257 41.73 22.06 3.24
CA THR A 257 40.28 22.05 3.42
C THR A 257 39.71 20.65 3.11
N GLU A 258 40.10 20.03 1.99
CA GLU A 258 39.68 18.69 1.61
C GLU A 258 40.07 17.66 2.69
N TYR A 259 41.30 17.74 3.19
CA TYR A 259 41.80 16.87 4.25
C TYR A 259 40.97 17.02 5.54
N ALA A 260 40.73 18.28 5.97
CA ALA A 260 39.94 18.55 7.16
C ALA A 260 38.46 18.01 7.04
N GLU A 261 37.86 18.19 5.87
CA GLU A 261 36.50 17.66 5.60
C GLU A 261 36.48 16.12 5.59
N LEU A 262 37.50 15.51 5.01
CA LEU A 262 37.61 14.03 5.02
C LEU A 262 37.82 13.49 6.42
N MET A 263 38.65 14.14 7.25
CA MET A 263 38.85 13.71 8.64
C MET A 263 37.54 13.74 9.44
N LYS A 264 36.71 14.78 9.28
CA LYS A 264 35.36 14.82 9.88
C LYS A 264 34.49 13.66 9.42
N LYS A 265 34.44 13.37 8.10
CA LYS A 265 33.69 12.25 7.56
C LYS A 265 34.17 10.90 8.09
N ILE A 266 35.49 10.73 8.21
CA ILE A 266 36.10 9.50 8.78
C ILE A 266 35.66 9.31 10.21
N GLU A 267 35.66 10.36 11.04
CA GLU A 267 35.17 10.31 12.42
C GLU A 267 33.67 9.95 12.48
N GLU A 268 32.84 10.57 11.62
CA GLU A 268 31.41 10.25 11.50
C GLU A 268 31.19 8.80 11.11
N TYR A 269 31.89 8.28 10.07
CA TYR A 269 31.77 6.89 9.64
C TYR A 269 32.21 5.91 10.72
N LYS A 270 33.29 6.20 11.43
CA LYS A 270 33.77 5.38 12.57
C LYS A 270 32.73 5.37 13.71
N ALA A 271 32.14 6.51 14.01
CA ALA A 271 31.09 6.60 15.04
C ALA A 271 29.85 5.78 14.66
N ILE A 272 29.39 5.89 13.40
CA ILE A 272 28.24 5.11 12.90
C ILE A 272 28.50 3.61 12.98
N LEU A 273 29.74 3.14 12.64
CA LEU A 273 30.10 1.74 12.69
C LEU A 273 30.32 1.20 14.12
N ALA A 274 30.66 2.09 15.06
CA ALA A 274 30.88 1.71 16.48
C ALA A 274 29.60 1.67 17.31
N ASP A 275 28.59 2.48 16.93
CA ASP A 275 27.35 2.60 17.69
C ASP A 275 26.14 2.25 16.81
N ARG A 276 25.46 1.14 17.17
CA ARG A 276 24.24 0.69 16.48
C ARG A 276 23.10 1.71 16.55
N LYS A 277 23.00 2.51 17.62
CA LYS A 277 21.96 3.55 17.74
C LYS A 277 22.16 4.64 16.69
N LEU A 278 23.42 5.03 16.43
CA LEU A 278 23.72 5.97 15.35
C LEU A 278 23.43 5.39 13.97
N LEU A 279 23.75 4.12 13.74
CA LEU A 279 23.42 3.40 12.51
C LEU A 279 21.90 3.40 12.26
N LEU A 280 21.11 3.05 13.26
CA LEU A 280 19.65 3.08 13.20
C LEU A 280 19.11 4.49 12.95
N GLY A 281 19.75 5.51 13.53
CA GLY A 281 19.43 6.92 13.27
C GLY A 281 19.63 7.33 11.81
N VAL A 282 20.70 6.85 11.17
CA VAL A 282 20.95 7.06 9.73
C VAL A 282 19.85 6.40 8.90
N ILE A 283 19.53 5.14 9.17
CA ILE A 283 18.47 4.39 8.49
C ILE A 283 17.12 5.14 8.63
N LYS A 284 16.78 5.54 9.86
CA LYS A 284 15.55 6.31 10.13
C LYS A 284 15.46 7.58 9.29
N LYS A 285 16.53 8.35 9.24
CA LYS A 285 16.60 9.59 8.44
C LYS A 285 16.37 9.33 6.95
N GLU A 286 17.00 8.29 6.41
CA GLU A 286 16.89 7.94 4.99
C GLU A 286 15.48 7.46 4.62
N ILE A 287 14.87 6.58 5.42
CA ILE A 287 13.51 6.08 5.13
C ILE A 287 12.44 7.16 5.32
N LEU A 288 12.63 8.11 6.25
CA LEU A 288 11.74 9.26 6.41
C LEU A 288 11.80 10.19 5.19
N ALA A 289 12.99 10.45 4.64
CA ALA A 289 13.14 11.22 3.42
C ALA A 289 12.43 10.56 2.21
N ILE A 290 12.45 9.21 2.14
CA ILE A 290 11.68 8.47 1.14
C ILE A 290 10.18 8.64 1.35
N SER A 291 9.72 8.60 2.61
CA SER A 291 8.31 8.81 2.95
C SER A 291 7.82 10.21 2.55
N GLU A 292 8.63 11.22 2.79
CA GLU A 292 8.30 12.60 2.44
C GLU A 292 8.24 12.80 0.92
N LYS A 293 9.16 12.18 0.19
CA LYS A 293 9.26 12.37 -1.27
C LYS A 293 8.24 11.57 -2.08
N TYR A 294 7.88 10.36 -1.60
CA TYR A 294 7.09 9.39 -2.37
C TYR A 294 5.82 8.95 -1.66
N GLY A 295 5.53 9.49 -0.47
CA GLY A 295 4.30 9.19 0.24
C GLY A 295 3.09 9.68 -0.55
N ASP A 296 2.07 8.82 -0.67
CA ASP A 296 0.79 9.12 -1.29
C ASP A 296 -0.37 8.71 -0.36
N GLU A 297 -1.56 9.20 -0.68
CA GLU A 297 -2.76 8.87 0.07
C GLU A 297 -3.22 7.44 -0.24
N ARG A 298 -3.89 6.82 0.75
CA ARG A 298 -4.50 5.51 0.58
C ARG A 298 -5.60 5.56 -0.46
N ARG A 299 -5.57 4.63 -1.40
CA ARG A 299 -6.59 4.46 -2.45
C ARG A 299 -7.71 3.53 -2.03
N THR A 300 -7.37 2.40 -1.38
CA THR A 300 -8.33 1.39 -0.96
C THR A 300 -9.02 1.82 0.34
N HIS A 301 -10.33 1.94 0.30
CA HIS A 301 -11.12 2.20 1.51
C HIS A 301 -11.23 0.95 2.38
N ILE A 302 -11.25 1.13 3.71
CA ILE A 302 -11.51 0.04 4.66
C ILE A 302 -12.86 0.34 5.31
N GLY A 303 -13.88 -0.39 4.89
CA GLY A 303 -15.24 -0.28 5.40
C GLY A 303 -15.53 -1.22 6.55
N TYR A 304 -16.73 -1.15 7.05
CA TYR A 304 -17.22 -2.06 8.07
C TYR A 304 -17.58 -3.43 7.45
N ASP A 305 -17.50 -4.50 8.23
CA ASP A 305 -17.97 -5.81 7.79
C ASP A 305 -19.50 -5.84 7.83
N GLU A 306 -20.13 -5.98 6.67
CA GLU A 306 -21.58 -6.05 6.55
C GLU A 306 -22.20 -7.33 7.16
N PHE A 307 -21.44 -8.21 7.79
CA PHE A 307 -21.98 -9.34 8.51
C PHE A 307 -22.86 -8.92 9.70
N ASP A 308 -22.69 -7.71 10.20
CA ASP A 308 -23.57 -7.13 11.22
C ASP A 308 -24.82 -6.42 10.63
N ILE A 309 -24.87 -6.23 9.31
CA ILE A 309 -26.06 -5.75 8.62
C ILE A 309 -26.84 -6.99 8.20
N SER A 310 -27.90 -7.31 8.92
CA SER A 310 -28.82 -8.40 8.56
C SER A 310 -29.44 -8.11 7.18
N MET A 311 -29.78 -9.15 6.42
CA MET A 311 -30.52 -8.97 5.15
C MET A 311 -31.81 -8.14 5.36
N GLU A 312 -32.28 -8.05 6.57
CA GLU A 312 -33.45 -7.29 7.03
C GLU A 312 -33.17 -5.77 7.00
N ASP A 313 -31.93 -5.33 7.29
CA ASP A 313 -31.56 -3.91 7.26
C ASP A 313 -31.45 -3.35 5.83
N LEU A 314 -31.35 -4.22 4.82
CA LEU A 314 -31.35 -3.86 3.40
C LEU A 314 -32.77 -3.75 2.82
N ILE A 315 -33.79 -4.18 3.56
CA ILE A 315 -35.19 -4.06 3.16
C ILE A 315 -35.70 -2.69 3.63
N PRO A 316 -36.15 -1.80 2.72
CA PRO A 316 -36.70 -0.52 3.16
C PRO A 316 -37.89 -0.76 4.08
N ARG A 317 -37.98 0.01 5.19
CA ARG A 317 -39.11 -0.01 6.08
C ARG A 317 -40.29 0.65 5.36
N GLU A 318 -41.22 -0.19 4.95
CA GLU A 318 -42.48 0.22 4.32
C GLU A 318 -43.68 -0.49 4.98
N ASN A 319 -44.83 0.17 4.94
CA ASN A 319 -46.08 -0.46 5.33
C ASN A 319 -46.52 -1.41 4.21
N VAL A 320 -46.77 -2.64 4.57
CA VAL A 320 -47.18 -3.70 3.65
C VAL A 320 -48.52 -4.29 4.07
N VAL A 321 -49.28 -4.70 3.08
CA VAL A 321 -50.53 -5.42 3.28
C VAL A 321 -50.26 -6.90 3.05
N ILE A 322 -50.58 -7.71 4.02
CA ILE A 322 -50.48 -9.17 3.95
C ILE A 322 -51.90 -9.70 3.77
N THR A 323 -52.07 -10.57 2.76
CA THR A 323 -53.34 -11.30 2.52
C THR A 323 -53.05 -12.80 2.68
N VAL A 324 -53.91 -13.47 3.44
CA VAL A 324 -53.83 -14.92 3.68
C VAL A 324 -55.13 -15.54 3.20
N THR A 325 -55.04 -16.57 2.39
CA THR A 325 -56.23 -17.32 1.93
C THR A 325 -56.55 -18.49 2.85
N ASN A 326 -57.77 -19.01 2.71
CA ASN A 326 -58.22 -20.14 3.50
C ASN A 326 -57.42 -21.44 3.24
N MET A 327 -56.86 -21.62 2.03
CA MET A 327 -56.00 -22.70 1.68
C MET A 327 -54.51 -22.48 2.09
N GLY A 328 -54.19 -21.33 2.75
CA GLY A 328 -52.86 -21.08 3.28
C GLY A 328 -51.91 -20.34 2.31
N TYR A 329 -52.39 -19.83 1.19
CA TYR A 329 -51.60 -18.96 0.33
C TYR A 329 -51.43 -17.59 0.95
N ILE A 330 -50.23 -17.06 0.96
CA ILE A 330 -49.91 -15.72 1.50
C ILE A 330 -49.32 -14.84 0.42
N LYS A 331 -49.71 -13.54 0.43
CA LYS A 331 -49.15 -12.55 -0.48
C LYS A 331 -48.84 -11.25 0.27
N ARG A 332 -47.70 -10.69 -0.01
CA ARG A 332 -47.29 -9.35 0.45
C ARG A 332 -47.45 -8.35 -0.67
N MET A 333 -48.00 -7.19 -0.39
CA MET A 333 -48.06 -6.05 -1.31
C MET A 333 -47.75 -4.75 -0.57
N SER A 334 -47.12 -3.79 -1.27
CA SER A 334 -46.91 -2.45 -0.72
C SER A 334 -48.26 -1.76 -0.48
N MET A 335 -48.36 -1.03 0.64
CA MET A 335 -49.56 -0.25 0.96
C MET A 335 -49.87 0.81 -0.11
N ASP A 336 -48.84 1.31 -0.83
CA ASP A 336 -49.01 2.27 -1.91
C ASP A 336 -49.82 1.74 -3.10
N THR A 337 -49.98 0.41 -3.19
CA THR A 337 -50.86 -0.22 -4.19
C THR A 337 -52.34 0.02 -3.85
N PHE A 338 -52.66 0.24 -2.58
CA PHE A 338 -54.02 0.47 -2.11
C PHE A 338 -54.35 1.97 -2.01
N LYS A 339 -54.43 2.64 -3.18
CA LYS A 339 -54.81 4.05 -3.23
C LYS A 339 -56.29 4.20 -3.03
N SER A 340 -56.70 5.26 -2.28
CA SER A 340 -58.13 5.61 -2.13
C SER A 340 -58.76 5.88 -3.51
N GLN A 341 -59.90 5.30 -3.78
CA GLN A 341 -60.65 5.48 -5.04
C GLN A 341 -61.82 6.37 -4.87
N ASN A 342 -62.10 7.22 -5.84
CA ASN A 342 -63.31 8.04 -5.89
C ASN A 342 -64.55 7.19 -6.21
N ARG A 343 -65.77 7.79 -6.06
CA ARG A 343 -67.03 7.14 -6.41
C ARG A 343 -66.99 6.59 -7.84
N GLY A 344 -67.24 5.28 -8.01
CA GLY A 344 -67.17 4.58 -9.31
C GLY A 344 -65.85 3.84 -9.57
N GLY A 345 -64.90 3.80 -8.65
CA GLY A 345 -63.68 3.00 -8.73
C GLY A 345 -63.96 1.51 -8.77
N LYS A 346 -63.17 0.75 -9.58
CA LYS A 346 -63.32 -0.73 -9.77
C LYS A 346 -62.79 -1.60 -8.63
N GLY A 347 -62.33 -0.98 -7.53
CA GLY A 347 -61.67 -1.68 -6.45
C GLY A 347 -60.24 -2.17 -6.85
N ILE A 348 -59.46 -2.62 -5.86
CA ILE A 348 -58.10 -3.19 -6.06
C ILE A 348 -58.17 -4.67 -5.72
N LYS A 349 -57.76 -5.52 -6.65
CA LYS A 349 -57.68 -6.95 -6.48
C LYS A 349 -56.44 -7.30 -5.65
N GLY A 350 -56.61 -7.59 -4.38
CA GLY A 350 -55.52 -7.85 -3.46
C GLY A 350 -54.72 -9.14 -3.79
N MET A 351 -55.44 -10.19 -4.22
CA MET A 351 -54.83 -11.46 -4.58
C MET A 351 -55.73 -12.18 -5.61
N GLN A 352 -55.12 -12.94 -6.53
CA GLN A 352 -55.87 -13.93 -7.32
C GLN A 352 -55.97 -15.22 -6.48
N THR A 353 -57.20 -15.66 -6.22
CA THR A 353 -57.48 -16.90 -5.54
C THR A 353 -57.82 -18.00 -6.54
N LEU A 354 -57.65 -19.28 -6.17
CA LEU A 354 -58.19 -20.41 -6.90
C LEU A 354 -59.75 -20.44 -6.80
N GLU A 355 -60.39 -21.25 -7.65
CA GLU A 355 -61.89 -21.23 -7.75
C GLU A 355 -62.60 -21.53 -6.42
N ASP A 356 -62.01 -22.37 -5.56
CA ASP A 356 -62.58 -22.74 -4.24
C ASP A 356 -61.84 -22.06 -3.07
N ASP A 357 -61.04 -21.02 -3.30
CA ASP A 357 -60.29 -20.32 -2.25
C ASP A 357 -60.74 -18.88 -2.10
N PHE A 358 -60.69 -18.38 -0.86
CA PHE A 358 -61.06 -17.00 -0.54
C PHE A 358 -60.08 -16.40 0.46
N ILE A 359 -59.97 -15.06 0.48
CA ILE A 359 -59.11 -14.32 1.43
C ILE A 359 -59.76 -14.47 2.82
N ARG A 360 -59.04 -15.12 3.71
CA ARG A 360 -59.43 -15.34 5.10
C ARG A 360 -59.05 -14.17 5.99
N GLU A 361 -57.81 -13.69 5.82
CA GLU A 361 -57.27 -12.61 6.63
C GLU A 361 -56.57 -11.58 5.76
N LEU A 362 -56.69 -10.30 6.16
CA LEU A 362 -55.98 -9.20 5.59
C LEU A 362 -55.56 -8.28 6.73
N PHE A 363 -54.24 -8.03 6.84
CA PHE A 363 -53.73 -7.11 7.86
C PHE A 363 -52.60 -6.25 7.32
N VAL A 364 -52.40 -5.08 7.94
CA VAL A 364 -51.34 -4.14 7.63
C VAL A 364 -50.22 -4.32 8.64
N THR A 365 -49.00 -4.42 8.16
CA THR A 365 -47.81 -4.54 8.98
C THR A 365 -46.65 -3.79 8.34
N THR A 366 -45.46 -3.84 8.93
CA THR A 366 -44.26 -3.28 8.33
C THR A 366 -43.40 -4.40 7.75
N SER A 367 -42.57 -4.06 6.75
CA SER A 367 -41.67 -5.01 6.08
C SER A 367 -40.68 -5.71 7.01
N HIS A 368 -40.47 -5.21 8.25
CA HIS A 368 -39.54 -5.72 9.25
C HIS A 368 -40.23 -6.53 10.38
N HIS A 369 -41.54 -6.73 10.32
CA HIS A 369 -42.24 -7.55 11.32
C HIS A 369 -42.16 -9.04 10.92
N TYR A 370 -41.90 -9.87 11.92
CA TYR A 370 -42.00 -11.33 11.77
C TYR A 370 -43.45 -11.77 11.87
N ILE A 371 -43.84 -12.72 11.05
CA ILE A 371 -45.14 -13.38 11.08
C ILE A 371 -44.92 -14.81 11.54
N MET A 372 -45.59 -15.19 12.61
CA MET A 372 -45.55 -16.56 13.12
C MET A 372 -46.76 -17.32 12.57
N PHE A 373 -46.51 -18.48 11.95
CA PHE A 373 -47.52 -19.38 11.40
C PHE A 373 -47.72 -20.58 12.30
#